data_af88cacb5c78852c1491b0ed8236fe37
#
_entry.id   af88cacb5c78852c1491b0ed8236fe37
#
_cell.length_a   1.000
_cell.length_b   1.000
_cell.length_c   1.000
_cell.angle_alpha   90.00
_cell.angle_beta   90.00
_cell.angle_gamma   90.00
#
_symmetry.space_group_name_H-M   'P 1'
#
loop_
_entity.id
_entity.type
_entity.pdbx_description
1 polymer ?
#
loop_
_entity_poly.entity_id
_entity_poly.type
_entity_poly.pdbx_seq_one_letter_code
_entity_poly.pdbx_strand_id
1 'polypeptide(L)'
;CWGYNFGWASPEIYLPPFAPTVVATSFIASGIYEYYQLTKDASALDLLISISEFIMNDLPVTETENGICYSYSPFMKDCCYNASLLAAETLAKVYSLTGNDELKDAAISAVNFVVAHQHDDGHWKYKIDPLTGKERHQVDFHQGYIIDSIRNVIRYASIDDTDWNTAV
;
A
#
# COMPACT_ATOMS: atom_id res chain seq x y z
N CYS A 1 -12.74 4.01 -5.06
CA CYS A 1 -12.16 4.04 -3.71
C CYS A 1 -13.24 3.90 -2.64
N TRP A 2 -12.87 3.46 -1.43
CA TRP A 2 -13.76 3.23 -0.28
C TRP A 2 -13.17 3.78 1.01
N GLY A 3 -14.08 4.10 1.94
CA GLY A 3 -13.78 4.48 3.31
C GLY A 3 -14.62 3.69 4.30
N TYR A 4 -14.37 3.91 5.58
CA TYR A 4 -15.16 3.28 6.64
C TYR A 4 -16.58 3.88 6.68
N ASN A 5 -17.57 3.08 7.08
CA ASN A 5 -18.96 3.55 7.26
C ASN A 5 -19.18 4.29 8.59
N PHE A 6 -18.10 4.60 9.31
CA PHE A 6 -18.10 5.37 10.56
C PHE A 6 -17.00 6.43 10.51
N GLY A 7 -17.10 7.43 11.39
CA GLY A 7 -16.03 8.41 11.55
C GLY A 7 -14.82 7.80 12.23
N TRP A 8 -13.64 7.96 11.61
CA TRP A 8 -12.38 7.46 12.14
C TRP A 8 -11.51 8.63 12.63
N ALA A 9 -11.05 8.53 13.88
CA ALA A 9 -10.23 9.56 14.50
C ALA A 9 -8.86 9.00 14.91
N SER A 10 -7.81 9.74 14.60
CA SER A 10 -6.47 9.57 15.13
C SER A 10 -6.02 10.87 15.82
N PRO A 11 -4.88 10.87 16.52
CA PRO A 11 -4.34 12.11 17.08
C PRO A 11 -4.05 13.22 16.06
N GLU A 12 -3.96 12.86 14.77
CA GLU A 12 -3.51 13.75 13.69
C GLU A 12 -4.65 14.22 12.79
N ILE A 13 -5.68 13.38 12.61
CA ILE A 13 -6.77 13.66 11.69
C ILE A 13 -8.06 12.98 12.11
N TYR A 14 -9.18 13.62 11.79
CA TYR A 14 -10.51 13.02 11.76
C TYR A 14 -10.96 12.82 10.32
N LEU A 15 -11.30 11.59 9.97
CA LEU A 15 -11.92 11.24 8.69
C LEU A 15 -13.41 10.97 8.93
N PRO A 16 -14.31 11.69 8.25
CA PRO A 16 -15.76 11.44 8.35
C PRO A 16 -16.13 10.08 7.75
N PRO A 17 -17.35 9.56 8.04
CA PRO A 17 -17.84 8.35 7.39
C PRO A 17 -17.70 8.43 5.87
N PHE A 18 -17.28 7.31 5.26
CA PHE A 18 -17.07 7.15 3.82
C PHE A 18 -15.90 7.96 3.22
N ALA A 19 -15.15 8.70 4.02
CA ALA A 19 -13.92 9.31 3.53
C ALA A 19 -12.95 8.22 3.03
N PRO A 20 -12.42 8.33 1.80
CA PRO A 20 -11.60 7.28 1.22
C PRO A 20 -10.30 7.08 1.99
N THR A 21 -9.95 5.81 2.21
CA THR A 21 -8.67 5.39 2.74
C THR A 21 -8.07 4.32 1.86
N VAL A 22 -6.76 4.30 1.73
CA VAL A 22 -6.06 3.26 0.98
C VAL A 22 -6.29 1.88 1.61
N VAL A 23 -6.35 1.80 2.92
CA VAL A 23 -6.55 0.53 3.66
C VAL A 23 -7.89 -0.11 3.31
N ALA A 24 -9.01 0.63 3.46
CA ALA A 24 -10.32 0.10 3.11
C ALA A 24 -10.42 -0.25 1.62
N THR A 25 -9.85 0.60 0.77
CA THR A 25 -9.85 0.40 -0.68
C THR A 25 -9.06 -0.86 -1.07
N SER A 26 -7.87 -1.08 -0.49
CA SER A 26 -7.03 -2.23 -0.83
C SER A 26 -7.63 -3.57 -0.35
N PHE A 27 -8.28 -3.60 0.82
CA PHE A 27 -8.99 -4.82 1.26
C PHE A 27 -10.16 -5.16 0.34
N ILE A 28 -10.92 -4.17 -0.09
CA ILE A 28 -12.00 -4.38 -1.07
C ILE A 28 -11.43 -4.79 -2.42
N ALA A 29 -10.35 -4.16 -2.88
CA ALA A 29 -9.65 -4.54 -4.11
C ALA A 29 -9.19 -5.99 -4.10
N SER A 30 -8.69 -6.48 -2.96
CA SER A 30 -8.30 -7.88 -2.81
C SER A 30 -9.48 -8.83 -3.01
N GLY A 31 -10.65 -8.53 -2.45
CA GLY A 31 -11.86 -9.32 -2.69
C GLY A 31 -12.32 -9.27 -4.17
N ILE A 32 -12.24 -8.11 -4.83
CA ILE A 32 -12.59 -7.95 -6.24
C ILE A 32 -11.58 -8.72 -7.13
N TYR A 33 -10.30 -8.71 -6.76
CA TYR A 33 -9.26 -9.46 -7.47
C TYR A 33 -9.56 -10.97 -7.44
N GLU A 34 -9.86 -11.54 -6.27
CA GLU A 34 -10.23 -12.95 -6.14
C GLU A 34 -11.52 -13.28 -6.93
N TYR A 35 -12.52 -12.39 -6.87
CA TYR A 35 -13.73 -12.55 -7.68
C TYR A 35 -13.40 -12.57 -9.19
N TYR A 36 -12.54 -11.65 -9.67
CA TYR A 36 -12.11 -11.64 -11.06
C TYR A 36 -11.34 -12.92 -11.43
N GLN A 37 -10.48 -13.43 -10.55
CA GLN A 37 -9.75 -14.66 -10.82
C GLN A 37 -10.69 -15.84 -11.08
N LEU A 38 -11.82 -15.90 -10.36
CA LEU A 38 -12.80 -16.99 -10.48
C LEU A 38 -13.76 -16.80 -11.66
N THR A 39 -14.20 -15.58 -11.92
CA THR A 39 -15.31 -15.32 -12.86
C THR A 39 -14.87 -14.79 -14.21
N LYS A 40 -13.71 -14.11 -14.25
CA LYS A 40 -13.22 -13.32 -15.40
C LYS A 40 -14.21 -12.23 -15.84
N ASP A 41 -15.01 -11.73 -14.91
CA ASP A 41 -15.96 -10.64 -15.14
C ASP A 41 -15.21 -9.34 -15.48
N ALA A 42 -15.43 -8.82 -16.70
CA ALA A 42 -14.76 -7.62 -17.19
C ALA A 42 -15.04 -6.40 -16.29
N SER A 43 -16.24 -6.30 -15.70
CA SER A 43 -16.57 -5.19 -14.81
C SER A 43 -15.75 -5.17 -13.53
N ALA A 44 -15.33 -6.33 -13.03
CA ALA A 44 -14.42 -6.44 -11.91
C ALA A 44 -13.00 -5.97 -12.27
N LEU A 45 -12.53 -6.26 -13.50
CA LEU A 45 -11.25 -5.75 -14.00
C LEU A 45 -11.29 -4.23 -14.16
N ASP A 46 -12.34 -3.68 -14.77
CA ASP A 46 -12.50 -2.23 -14.92
C ASP A 46 -12.47 -1.52 -13.56
N LEU A 47 -13.10 -2.13 -12.54
CA LEU A 47 -13.09 -1.60 -11.19
C LEU A 47 -11.69 -1.65 -10.55
N LEU A 48 -10.93 -2.72 -10.75
CA LEU A 48 -9.54 -2.83 -10.28
C LEU A 48 -8.63 -1.79 -10.96
N ILE A 49 -8.80 -1.54 -12.25
CA ILE A 49 -8.09 -0.49 -12.97
C ILE A 49 -8.42 0.88 -12.36
N SER A 50 -9.70 1.19 -12.15
CA SER A 50 -10.12 2.44 -11.50
C SER A 50 -9.58 2.60 -10.06
N ILE A 51 -9.39 1.50 -9.32
CA ILE A 51 -8.73 1.53 -8.02
C ILE A 51 -7.25 1.89 -8.16
N SER A 52 -6.55 1.31 -9.14
CA SER A 52 -5.14 1.66 -9.37
C SER A 52 -4.97 3.13 -9.78
N GLU A 53 -5.88 3.68 -10.58
CA GLU A 53 -5.91 5.11 -10.92
C GLU A 53 -6.09 6.00 -9.67
N PHE A 54 -6.97 5.63 -8.75
CA PHE A 54 -7.12 6.32 -7.47
C PHE A 54 -5.83 6.31 -6.65
N ILE A 55 -5.14 5.16 -6.57
CA ILE A 55 -3.88 5.07 -5.83
C ILE A 55 -2.80 5.94 -6.47
N MET A 56 -2.68 5.89 -7.80
CA MET A 56 -1.63 6.60 -8.55
C MET A 56 -1.83 8.12 -8.60
N ASN A 57 -3.10 8.57 -8.64
CA ASN A 57 -3.39 9.98 -8.97
C ASN A 57 -3.98 10.78 -7.82
N ASP A 58 -4.70 10.13 -6.87
CA ASP A 58 -5.44 10.85 -5.82
C ASP A 58 -4.75 10.79 -4.45
N LEU A 59 -3.93 9.78 -4.18
CA LEU A 59 -3.19 9.69 -2.93
C LEU A 59 -1.95 10.59 -2.95
N PRO A 60 -1.75 11.44 -1.93
CA PRO A 60 -0.49 12.16 -1.78
C PRO A 60 0.68 11.19 -1.63
N VAL A 61 1.77 11.47 -2.33
CA VAL A 61 2.99 10.67 -2.32
C VAL A 61 4.12 11.46 -1.66
N THR A 62 4.90 10.80 -0.83
CA THR A 62 6.19 11.29 -0.34
C THR A 62 7.29 10.57 -1.11
N GLU A 63 8.13 11.34 -1.79
CA GLU A 63 9.28 10.84 -2.56
C GLU A 63 10.56 11.01 -1.75
N THR A 64 11.42 10.01 -1.76
CA THR A 64 12.75 10.02 -1.14
C THR A 64 13.76 9.33 -2.05
N GLU A 65 15.04 9.37 -1.70
CA GLU A 65 16.09 8.61 -2.41
C GLU A 65 15.88 7.08 -2.36
N ASN A 66 15.17 6.60 -1.35
CA ASN A 66 14.91 5.17 -1.14
C ASN A 66 13.61 4.69 -1.79
N GLY A 67 12.83 5.58 -2.41
CA GLY A 67 11.56 5.26 -3.04
C GLY A 67 10.42 6.17 -2.58
N ILE A 68 9.18 5.69 -2.73
CA ILE A 68 7.98 6.47 -2.47
C ILE A 68 7.16 5.89 -1.33
N CYS A 69 6.37 6.75 -0.67
CA CYS A 69 5.37 6.33 0.32
C CYS A 69 4.01 6.93 -0.02
N TYR A 70 3.02 6.08 -0.24
CA TYR A 70 1.63 6.49 -0.41
C TYR A 70 1.00 6.84 0.94
N SER A 71 0.27 7.94 0.98
CA SER A 71 -0.43 8.37 2.18
C SER A 71 -1.66 7.51 2.48
N TYR A 72 -2.08 7.51 3.74
CA TYR A 72 -3.24 6.75 4.21
C TYR A 72 -4.57 7.18 3.55
N SER A 73 -4.70 8.46 3.23
CA SER A 73 -5.92 9.06 2.67
C SER A 73 -5.57 10.26 1.79
N PRO A 74 -6.42 10.64 0.82
CA PRO A 74 -6.24 11.86 0.04
C PRO A 74 -6.22 13.16 0.87
N PHE A 75 -6.72 13.10 2.10
CA PHE A 75 -6.87 14.26 2.97
C PHE A 75 -5.67 14.52 3.90
N MET A 76 -4.63 13.70 3.82
CA MET A 76 -3.43 13.84 4.64
C MET A 76 -2.20 13.45 3.85
N LYS A 77 -1.04 13.98 4.26
CA LYS A 77 0.26 13.51 3.76
C LYS A 77 1.01 12.89 4.92
N ASP A 78 1.18 11.57 4.88
CA ASP A 78 1.88 10.81 5.90
C ASP A 78 2.63 9.61 5.29
N CYS A 79 3.50 8.97 6.07
CA CYS A 79 4.24 7.78 5.66
C CYS A 79 3.96 6.64 6.64
N CYS A 80 2.79 6.03 6.51
CA CYS A 80 2.38 4.84 7.22
C CYS A 80 2.77 3.59 6.41
N TYR A 81 3.72 2.79 6.93
CA TYR A 81 4.34 1.70 6.17
C TYR A 81 3.36 0.65 5.65
N ASN A 82 2.51 0.11 6.52
CA ASN A 82 1.53 -0.89 6.10
C ASN A 82 0.48 -0.34 5.14
N ALA A 83 0.09 0.92 5.27
CA ALA A 83 -0.87 1.55 4.37
C ALA A 83 -0.28 1.73 2.96
N SER A 84 0.97 2.21 2.88
CA SER A 84 1.69 2.33 1.61
C SER A 84 1.92 0.97 0.94
N LEU A 85 2.22 -0.07 1.72
CA LEU A 85 2.40 -1.42 1.17
C LEU A 85 1.10 -2.07 0.71
N LEU A 86 -0.03 -1.78 1.34
CA LEU A 86 -1.35 -2.21 0.82
C LEU A 86 -1.66 -1.55 -0.53
N ALA A 87 -1.25 -0.28 -0.72
CA ALA A 87 -1.30 0.35 -2.04
C ALA A 87 -0.41 -0.41 -3.04
N ALA A 88 0.85 -0.64 -2.69
CA ALA A 88 1.82 -1.36 -3.54
C ALA A 88 1.33 -2.76 -3.94
N GLU A 89 0.80 -3.53 -2.99
CA GLU A 89 0.20 -4.84 -3.26
C GLU A 89 -0.98 -4.75 -4.24
N THR A 90 -1.84 -3.75 -4.06
CA THR A 90 -2.98 -3.53 -4.97
C THR A 90 -2.49 -3.21 -6.38
N LEU A 91 -1.48 -2.33 -6.52
CA LEU A 91 -0.87 -2.02 -7.81
C LEU A 91 -0.23 -3.25 -8.47
N ALA A 92 0.51 -4.06 -7.71
CA ALA A 92 1.11 -5.29 -8.20
C ALA A 92 0.07 -6.32 -8.67
N LYS A 93 -1.06 -6.46 -7.95
CA LYS A 93 -2.19 -7.29 -8.39
C LYS A 93 -2.77 -6.80 -9.71
N VAL A 94 -3.00 -5.49 -9.87
CA VAL A 94 -3.52 -4.94 -11.14
C VAL A 94 -2.48 -5.07 -12.26
N TYR A 95 -1.20 -4.85 -11.98
CA TYR A 95 -0.12 -5.12 -12.93
C TYR A 95 -0.17 -6.57 -13.45
N SER A 96 -0.33 -7.54 -12.56
CA SER A 96 -0.39 -8.97 -12.95
C SER A 96 -1.53 -9.33 -13.91
N LEU A 97 -2.55 -8.48 -14.01
CA LEU A 97 -3.71 -8.62 -14.88
C LEU A 97 -3.56 -7.83 -16.20
N THR A 98 -2.90 -6.67 -16.14
CA THR A 98 -2.89 -5.68 -17.23
C THR A 98 -1.56 -5.58 -17.96
N GLY A 99 -0.45 -5.95 -17.28
CA GLY A 99 0.91 -5.74 -17.78
C GLY A 99 1.34 -4.27 -17.83
N ASN A 100 0.67 -3.38 -17.08
CA ASN A 100 1.05 -1.96 -17.03
C ASN A 100 2.28 -1.76 -16.14
N ASP A 101 3.44 -1.57 -16.74
CA ASP A 101 4.73 -1.45 -16.04
C ASP A 101 4.78 -0.24 -15.09
N GLU A 102 4.03 0.82 -15.31
CA GLU A 102 3.98 1.97 -14.37
C GLU A 102 3.48 1.53 -12.99
N LEU A 103 2.51 0.60 -12.93
CA LEU A 103 2.00 0.07 -11.67
C LEU A 103 3.03 -0.79 -10.95
N LYS A 104 3.81 -1.57 -11.72
CA LYS A 104 4.91 -2.37 -11.21
C LYS A 104 5.99 -1.50 -10.60
N ASP A 105 6.45 -0.49 -11.34
CA ASP A 105 7.52 0.41 -10.90
C ASP A 105 7.13 1.19 -9.65
N ALA A 106 5.89 1.65 -9.58
CA ALA A 106 5.34 2.30 -8.40
C ALA A 106 5.26 1.36 -7.18
N ALA A 107 4.83 0.11 -7.39
CA ALA A 107 4.80 -0.89 -6.33
C ALA A 107 6.20 -1.22 -5.80
N ILE A 108 7.18 -1.41 -6.70
CA ILE A 108 8.59 -1.63 -6.35
C ILE A 108 9.13 -0.45 -5.53
N SER A 109 8.91 0.77 -5.99
CA SER A 109 9.38 1.97 -5.32
C SER A 109 8.80 2.11 -3.90
N ALA A 110 7.54 1.73 -3.70
CA ALA A 110 6.92 1.75 -2.38
C ALA A 110 7.48 0.67 -1.44
N VAL A 111 7.81 -0.52 -1.94
CA VAL A 111 8.48 -1.56 -1.15
C VAL A 111 9.89 -1.13 -0.77
N ASN A 112 10.67 -0.58 -1.72
CA ASN A 112 12.03 -0.11 -1.45
C ASN A 112 12.05 0.92 -0.32
N PHE A 113 11.10 1.87 -0.31
CA PHE A 113 10.95 2.83 0.78
C PHE A 113 10.79 2.13 2.13
N VAL A 114 9.91 1.14 2.23
CA VAL A 114 9.64 0.47 3.51
C VAL A 114 10.80 -0.42 3.93
N VAL A 115 11.41 -1.18 3.03
CA VAL A 115 12.57 -2.03 3.32
C VAL A 115 13.75 -1.19 3.83
N ALA A 116 14.00 -0.02 3.24
CA ALA A 116 15.05 0.90 3.68
C ALA A 116 14.84 1.45 5.12
N HIS A 117 13.64 1.31 5.68
CA HIS A 117 13.31 1.72 7.05
C HIS A 117 13.18 0.55 8.03
N GLN A 118 13.63 -0.65 7.64
CA GLN A 118 13.69 -1.77 8.55
C GLN A 118 14.82 -1.56 9.58
N HIS A 119 14.55 -1.81 10.84
CA HIS A 119 15.55 -1.75 11.91
C HIS A 119 16.44 -3.00 11.90
N ASP A 120 17.65 -2.90 12.47
CA ASP A 120 18.64 -3.99 12.49
C ASP A 120 18.15 -5.29 13.13
N ASP A 121 17.13 -5.22 13.98
CA ASP A 121 16.49 -6.37 14.61
C ASP A 121 15.30 -6.93 13.80
N GLY A 122 15.11 -6.45 12.56
CA GLY A 122 14.13 -6.94 11.62
C GLY A 122 12.71 -6.33 11.77
N HIS A 123 12.49 -5.45 12.76
CA HIS A 123 11.16 -4.83 12.90
C HIS A 123 11.03 -3.50 12.15
N TRP A 124 9.79 -3.06 11.93
CA TRP A 124 9.44 -1.70 11.51
C TRP A 124 8.69 -0.98 12.62
N LYS A 125 8.82 0.33 12.69
CA LYS A 125 7.88 1.18 13.40
C LYS A 125 6.56 1.28 12.60
N TYR A 126 5.56 1.94 13.16
CA TYR A 126 4.27 2.09 12.49
C TYR A 126 4.34 3.05 11.30
N LYS A 127 5.02 4.18 11.49
CA LYS A 127 5.21 5.22 10.47
C LYS A 127 6.40 6.10 10.79
N ILE A 128 6.85 6.86 9.79
CA ILE A 128 7.88 7.88 9.90
C ILE A 128 7.36 9.24 9.43
N ASP A 129 7.83 10.31 10.05
CA ASP A 129 7.78 11.65 9.49
C ASP A 129 9.05 11.88 8.66
N PRO A 130 8.95 11.93 7.32
CA PRO A 130 10.13 12.01 6.45
C PRO A 130 10.89 13.33 6.56
N LEU A 131 10.26 14.39 7.11
CA LEU A 131 10.92 15.69 7.30
C LEU A 131 11.81 15.71 8.54
N THR A 132 11.38 15.03 9.60
CA THR A 132 12.08 15.07 10.89
C THR A 132 12.79 13.77 11.22
N GLY A 133 12.54 12.69 10.48
CA GLY A 133 13.02 11.34 10.77
C GLY A 133 12.37 10.71 12.02
N LYS A 134 11.36 11.37 12.60
CA LYS A 134 10.70 10.88 13.81
C LYS A 134 9.76 9.72 13.48
N GLU A 135 10.05 8.57 14.06
CA GLU A 135 9.21 7.40 13.96
C GLU A 135 8.18 7.29 15.08
N ARG A 136 7.02 6.73 14.75
CA ARG A 136 6.00 6.37 15.73
C ARG A 136 6.04 4.88 16.00
N HIS A 137 6.24 4.53 17.27
CA HIS A 137 6.13 3.14 17.72
C HIS A 137 4.66 2.78 17.97
N GLN A 138 4.27 1.59 17.53
CA GLN A 138 2.97 1.00 17.84
C GLN A 138 3.15 -0.52 17.96
N VAL A 139 2.68 -1.08 19.07
CA VAL A 139 2.76 -2.53 19.33
C VAL A 139 1.43 -3.15 18.98
N ASP A 140 1.38 -3.77 17.81
CA ASP A 140 0.20 -4.47 17.29
C ASP A 140 0.60 -5.43 16.14
N PHE A 141 -0.35 -5.81 15.29
CA PHE A 141 -0.14 -6.75 14.19
C PHE A 141 0.21 -6.10 12.84
N HIS A 142 0.52 -4.80 12.76
CA HIS A 142 0.84 -4.14 11.49
C HIS A 142 2.10 -4.70 10.81
N GLN A 143 3.04 -5.28 11.58
CA GLN A 143 4.20 -5.99 11.04
C GLN A 143 3.77 -7.14 10.10
N GLY A 144 2.72 -7.88 10.46
CA GLY A 144 2.19 -8.95 9.62
C GLY A 144 1.73 -8.45 8.25
N TYR A 145 1.04 -7.31 8.20
CA TYR A 145 0.63 -6.70 6.94
C TYR A 145 1.81 -6.23 6.09
N ILE A 146 2.89 -5.71 6.72
CA ILE A 146 4.11 -5.33 6.02
C ILE A 146 4.70 -6.55 5.31
N ILE A 147 4.93 -7.64 6.05
CA ILE A 147 5.50 -8.88 5.54
C ILE A 147 4.64 -9.49 4.43
N ASP A 148 3.33 -9.60 4.66
CA ASP A 148 2.40 -10.19 3.69
C ASP A 148 2.34 -9.36 2.40
N SER A 149 2.31 -8.02 2.51
CA SER A 149 2.26 -7.16 1.34
C SER A 149 3.57 -7.20 0.53
N ILE A 150 4.74 -7.23 1.17
CA ILE A 150 6.02 -7.40 0.46
C ILE A 150 6.03 -8.73 -0.30
N ARG A 151 5.66 -9.84 0.34
CA ARG A 151 5.58 -11.16 -0.31
C ARG A 151 4.60 -11.16 -1.48
N ASN A 152 3.46 -10.49 -1.34
CA ASN A 152 2.48 -10.37 -2.40
C ASN A 152 3.00 -9.52 -3.57
N VAL A 153 3.73 -8.42 -3.32
CA VAL A 153 4.38 -7.65 -4.40
C VAL A 153 5.41 -8.51 -5.14
N ILE A 154 6.29 -9.23 -4.42
CA ILE A 154 7.24 -10.19 -5.02
C ILE A 154 6.51 -11.15 -5.96
N ARG A 155 5.42 -11.75 -5.47
CA ARG A 155 4.63 -12.74 -6.21
C ARG A 155 3.96 -12.17 -7.45
N TYR A 156 3.22 -11.06 -7.30
CA TYR A 156 2.38 -10.51 -8.38
C TYR A 156 3.17 -9.70 -9.40
N ALA A 157 4.26 -9.06 -8.99
CA ALA A 157 5.17 -8.36 -9.89
C ALA A 157 6.27 -9.26 -10.47
N SER A 158 6.32 -10.55 -10.08
CA SER A 158 7.31 -11.54 -10.54
C SER A 158 8.74 -11.04 -10.35
N ILE A 159 9.05 -10.62 -9.12
CA ILE A 159 10.36 -10.08 -8.74
C ILE A 159 11.18 -11.18 -8.07
N ASP A 160 12.44 -11.29 -8.46
CA ASP A 160 13.46 -12.10 -7.77
C ASP A 160 14.47 -11.14 -7.12
N ASP A 161 14.11 -10.64 -5.94
CA ASP A 161 14.93 -9.70 -5.18
C ASP A 161 15.36 -10.33 -3.86
N THR A 162 16.66 -10.51 -3.70
CA THR A 162 17.25 -11.15 -2.53
C THR A 162 17.17 -10.27 -1.27
N ASP A 163 17.23 -8.95 -1.42
CA ASP A 163 17.19 -8.03 -0.29
C ASP A 163 15.77 -8.01 0.32
N TRP A 164 14.76 -8.00 -0.51
CA TRP A 164 13.37 -8.10 -0.04
C TRP A 164 13.07 -9.46 0.58
N ASN A 165 13.58 -10.55 -0.01
CA ASN A 165 13.44 -11.90 0.55
C ASN A 165 14.15 -12.04 1.91
N THR A 166 15.17 -11.22 2.18
CA THR A 166 15.86 -11.20 3.48
C THR A 166 15.09 -10.35 4.51
N ALA A 167 14.34 -9.34 4.07
CA ALA A 167 13.54 -8.49 4.93
C ALA A 167 12.29 -9.20 5.51
N VAL A 168 11.79 -10.27 4.88
CA VAL A 168 10.56 -11.00 5.19
C VAL A 168 10.83 -12.50 5.42
#